data_4698ebb977f417b118d77f7a5c1e0e43
#
_entry.id   4698ebb977f417b118d77f7a5c1e0e43
#
_cell.length_a   1.000
_cell.length_b   1.000
_cell.length_c   1.000
_cell.angle_alpha   90.00
_cell.angle_beta   90.00
_cell.angle_gamma   90.00
#
_symmetry.space_group_name_H-M   'P 1'
#
loop_
_entity.id
_entity.type
_entity.pdbx_description
1 polymer ?
#
loop_
_entity_poly.entity_id
_entity_poly.type
_entity_poly.pdbx_seq_one_letter_code
_entity_poly.pdbx_strand_id
1 'polypeptide(L)'
;FYFPDYGQYEDYDPASKSTTISDLQLVSWILSRFSTIDEVREAISGIHVVTIDPRGSTVHWRITEENGRQVVLEIVGGKPTFYENTLGVLTNSPGFEWHITNLNNYVNLAAGPIKEHKVGELMLTAFGGGAGLHGIPGDMTPPSRFVRAAFFQATAPRMETASKTVTQAFHILNNFDIPTGIQFAQGQPVPDIPSATQWT
;
A
#
# COMPACT_ATOMS: atom_id res chain seq x y z
N PHE A 1 3.45 -3.64 -5.87
CA PHE A 1 4.21 -3.31 -4.64
C PHE A 1 4.94 -4.54 -4.15
N TYR A 2 6.19 -4.41 -3.68
CA TYR A 2 6.94 -5.52 -3.09
C TYR A 2 6.27 -6.06 -1.85
N PHE A 3 6.24 -7.41 -1.75
CA PHE A 3 5.59 -8.16 -0.67
C PHE A 3 6.54 -9.24 -0.13
N PRO A 4 7.78 -8.87 0.25
CA PRO A 4 8.79 -9.81 0.72
C PRO A 4 8.35 -10.50 2.00
N ASP A 5 8.84 -11.72 2.21
CA ASP A 5 8.63 -12.55 3.39
C ASP A 5 7.19 -13.07 3.61
N TYR A 6 6.21 -12.54 2.90
CA TYR A 6 4.80 -12.91 3.01
C TYR A 6 4.25 -13.52 1.72
N GLY A 7 4.54 -12.91 0.57
CA GLY A 7 4.13 -13.43 -0.72
C GLY A 7 4.82 -14.77 -1.02
N GLN A 8 4.04 -15.76 -1.44
CA GLN A 8 4.54 -17.07 -1.82
C GLN A 8 3.73 -17.54 -3.03
N TYR A 9 4.38 -17.58 -4.19
CA TYR A 9 3.81 -18.10 -5.41
C TYR A 9 3.96 -19.62 -5.47
N GLU A 10 3.33 -20.23 -6.45
CA GLU A 10 3.53 -21.65 -6.74
C GLU A 10 4.88 -21.89 -7.42
N ASP A 11 5.40 -23.09 -7.26
CA ASP A 11 6.53 -23.58 -8.07
C ASP A 11 6.06 -23.87 -9.50
N TYR A 12 6.93 -23.62 -10.48
CA TYR A 12 6.60 -23.93 -11.87
C TYR A 12 6.44 -25.42 -12.10
N ASP A 13 5.27 -25.85 -12.57
CA ASP A 13 4.98 -27.20 -13.02
C ASP A 13 4.81 -27.23 -14.55
N PRO A 14 5.65 -27.97 -15.30
CA PRO A 14 5.51 -28.14 -16.74
C PRO A 14 4.15 -28.69 -17.18
N ALA A 15 3.47 -29.48 -16.35
CA ALA A 15 2.14 -29.99 -16.64
C ALA A 15 1.07 -28.89 -16.70
N SER A 16 1.28 -27.79 -15.97
CA SER A 16 0.38 -26.63 -15.92
C SER A 16 0.80 -25.49 -16.84
N LYS A 17 1.71 -25.72 -17.79
CA LYS A 17 2.28 -24.68 -18.67
C LYS A 17 1.23 -23.79 -19.34
N SER A 18 0.11 -24.34 -19.79
CA SER A 18 -0.94 -23.60 -20.50
C SER A 18 -1.74 -22.66 -19.60
N THR A 19 -1.69 -22.85 -18.29
CA THR A 19 -2.40 -22.08 -17.25
C THR A 19 -1.44 -21.34 -16.33
N THR A 20 -0.14 -21.33 -16.61
CA THR A 20 0.87 -20.64 -15.81
C THR A 20 1.25 -19.33 -16.43
N ILE A 21 1.30 -18.29 -15.61
CA ILE A 21 1.82 -16.95 -15.97
C ILE A 21 2.84 -16.49 -14.92
N SER A 22 3.74 -15.59 -15.34
CA SER A 22 4.62 -14.96 -14.37
C SER A 22 3.92 -13.80 -13.64
N ASP A 23 4.41 -13.51 -12.45
CA ASP A 23 4.01 -12.32 -11.67
C ASP A 23 4.17 -11.03 -12.46
N LEU A 24 5.21 -10.91 -13.32
CA LEU A 24 5.43 -9.75 -14.19
C LEU A 24 4.38 -9.64 -15.31
N GLN A 25 3.76 -10.75 -15.70
CA GLN A 25 2.71 -10.78 -16.74
C GLN A 25 1.30 -10.53 -16.18
N LEU A 26 1.10 -10.70 -14.88
CA LEU A 26 -0.22 -10.65 -14.27
C LEU A 26 -0.97 -9.34 -14.55
N VAL A 27 -0.28 -8.20 -14.46
CA VAL A 27 -0.89 -6.88 -14.74
C VAL A 27 -1.40 -6.81 -16.18
N SER A 28 -0.57 -7.17 -17.15
CA SER A 28 -0.95 -7.16 -18.57
C SER A 28 -2.06 -8.16 -18.86
N TRP A 29 -2.04 -9.34 -18.23
CA TRP A 29 -3.06 -10.36 -18.36
C TRP A 29 -4.42 -9.86 -17.84
N ILE A 30 -4.44 -9.19 -16.68
CA ILE A 30 -5.67 -8.61 -16.11
C ILE A 30 -6.20 -7.51 -17.05
N LEU A 31 -5.39 -6.52 -17.36
CA LEU A 31 -5.82 -5.32 -18.09
C LEU A 31 -6.25 -5.61 -19.56
N SER A 32 -5.73 -6.69 -20.15
CA SER A 32 -6.08 -7.06 -21.52
C SER A 32 -7.34 -7.91 -21.66
N ARG A 33 -7.89 -8.42 -20.55
CA ARG A 33 -8.95 -9.45 -20.61
C ARG A 33 -10.19 -9.13 -19.81
N PHE A 34 -10.07 -8.34 -18.73
CA PHE A 34 -11.14 -8.15 -17.76
C PHE A 34 -11.48 -6.68 -17.58
N SER A 35 -12.73 -6.41 -17.30
CA SER A 35 -13.26 -5.08 -17.03
C SER A 35 -13.66 -4.90 -15.57
N THR A 36 -13.87 -6.00 -14.84
CA THR A 36 -14.33 -6.00 -13.46
C THR A 36 -13.43 -6.85 -12.55
N ILE A 37 -13.44 -6.52 -11.26
CA ILE A 37 -12.72 -7.28 -10.23
C ILE A 37 -13.30 -8.69 -10.11
N ASP A 38 -14.61 -8.84 -10.26
CA ASP A 38 -15.25 -10.15 -10.11
C ASP A 38 -14.86 -11.11 -11.24
N GLU A 39 -14.72 -10.61 -12.49
CA GLU A 39 -14.14 -11.40 -13.60
C GLU A 39 -12.70 -11.84 -13.31
N VAL A 40 -11.88 -10.95 -12.76
CA VAL A 40 -10.50 -11.28 -12.36
C VAL A 40 -10.50 -12.36 -11.26
N ARG A 41 -11.37 -12.22 -10.27
CA ARG A 41 -11.49 -13.15 -9.14
C ARG A 41 -11.88 -14.55 -9.58
N GLU A 42 -12.79 -14.66 -10.54
CA GLU A 42 -13.20 -15.92 -11.14
C GLU A 42 -12.04 -16.53 -11.94
N ALA A 43 -11.45 -15.75 -12.84
CA ALA A 43 -10.43 -16.23 -13.77
C ALA A 43 -9.12 -16.63 -13.10
N ILE A 44 -8.69 -15.94 -12.05
CA ILE A 44 -7.40 -16.21 -11.39
C ILE A 44 -7.36 -17.55 -10.68
N SER A 45 -8.53 -18.10 -10.32
CA SER A 45 -8.62 -19.43 -9.74
C SER A 45 -8.18 -20.55 -10.67
N GLY A 46 -8.16 -20.28 -11.98
CA GLY A 46 -7.77 -21.23 -13.03
C GLY A 46 -6.34 -21.06 -13.53
N ILE A 47 -5.56 -20.17 -12.94
CA ILE A 47 -4.16 -19.92 -13.34
C ILE A 47 -3.19 -20.08 -12.18
N HIS A 48 -1.95 -20.44 -12.51
CA HIS A 48 -0.82 -20.55 -11.60
C HIS A 48 0.10 -19.35 -11.79
N VAL A 49 0.32 -18.57 -10.74
CA VAL A 49 1.25 -17.44 -10.77
C VAL A 49 2.59 -17.90 -10.22
N VAL A 50 3.65 -17.73 -10.99
CA VAL A 50 5.01 -18.11 -10.62
C VAL A 50 5.98 -16.94 -10.76
N THR A 51 7.09 -16.96 -10.03
CA THR A 51 8.19 -16.04 -10.28
C THR A 51 9.11 -16.59 -11.37
N ILE A 52 9.63 -15.73 -12.24
CA ILE A 52 10.64 -16.10 -13.24
C ILE A 52 12.01 -15.50 -12.95
N ASP A 53 12.08 -14.47 -12.12
CA ASP A 53 13.34 -13.85 -11.71
C ASP A 53 13.60 -14.12 -10.21
N PRO A 54 14.49 -15.05 -9.86
CA PRO A 54 14.77 -15.39 -8.48
C PRO A 54 15.42 -14.24 -7.67
N ARG A 55 15.88 -13.18 -8.35
CA ARG A 55 16.39 -11.96 -7.69
C ARG A 55 15.24 -11.01 -7.31
N GLY A 56 14.09 -11.17 -7.97
CA GLY A 56 12.88 -10.40 -7.68
C GLY A 56 12.27 -10.84 -6.36
N SER A 57 11.74 -9.89 -5.60
CA SER A 57 10.87 -10.17 -4.48
C SER A 57 9.46 -10.43 -4.98
N THR A 58 8.69 -11.22 -4.24
CA THR A 58 7.24 -11.34 -4.46
C THR A 58 6.56 -9.98 -4.37
N VAL A 59 5.41 -9.84 -5.01
CA VAL A 59 4.63 -8.61 -5.03
C VAL A 59 3.17 -8.89 -4.71
N HIS A 60 2.45 -7.86 -4.32
CA HIS A 60 0.99 -7.83 -4.27
C HIS A 60 0.45 -6.66 -5.10
N TRP A 61 -0.82 -6.71 -5.45
CA TRP A 61 -1.40 -5.81 -6.44
C TRP A 61 -2.62 -5.09 -5.89
N ARG A 62 -2.78 -3.83 -6.27
CA ARG A 62 -4.03 -3.09 -6.13
C ARG A 62 -4.73 -3.07 -7.49
N ILE A 63 -5.97 -3.51 -7.53
CA ILE A 63 -6.82 -3.53 -8.72
C ILE A 63 -7.98 -2.58 -8.46
N THR A 64 -8.28 -1.74 -9.45
CA THR A 64 -9.34 -0.73 -9.36
C THR A 64 -10.24 -0.85 -10.59
N GLU A 65 -11.56 -0.83 -10.38
CA GLU A 65 -12.57 -0.76 -11.43
C GLU A 65 -12.94 0.68 -11.77
N GLU A 66 -13.57 0.89 -12.91
CA GLU A 66 -14.07 2.19 -13.36
C GLU A 66 -15.06 2.82 -12.37
N ASN A 67 -15.89 2.03 -11.70
CA ASN A 67 -16.83 2.49 -10.68
C ASN A 67 -16.17 2.95 -9.38
N GLY A 68 -14.84 2.79 -9.26
CA GLY A 68 -14.05 3.16 -8.08
C GLY A 68 -13.91 2.05 -7.03
N ARG A 69 -14.51 0.87 -7.21
CA ARG A 69 -14.23 -0.29 -6.34
C ARG A 69 -12.78 -0.69 -6.45
N GLN A 70 -12.17 -1.05 -5.33
CA GLN A 70 -10.75 -1.40 -5.26
C GLN A 70 -10.57 -2.63 -4.39
N VAL A 71 -9.63 -3.48 -4.81
CA VAL A 71 -9.19 -4.63 -4.02
C VAL A 71 -7.67 -4.71 -3.96
N VAL A 72 -7.17 -5.40 -2.95
CA VAL A 72 -5.79 -5.89 -2.91
C VAL A 72 -5.80 -7.38 -3.19
N LEU A 73 -4.96 -7.81 -4.12
CA LEU A 73 -4.69 -9.20 -4.42
C LEU A 73 -3.34 -9.59 -3.81
N GLU A 74 -3.36 -10.57 -2.93
CA GLU A 74 -2.19 -11.20 -2.34
C GLU A 74 -2.16 -12.68 -2.66
N ILE A 75 -0.97 -13.23 -2.93
CA ILE A 75 -0.77 -14.66 -3.15
C ILE A 75 0.15 -15.18 -2.06
N VAL A 76 -0.40 -16.03 -1.20
CA VAL A 76 0.29 -16.63 -0.06
C VAL A 76 0.08 -18.14 -0.09
N GLY A 77 1.18 -18.90 -0.06
CA GLY A 77 1.12 -20.35 -0.22
C GLY A 77 0.49 -20.80 -1.55
N GLY A 78 0.77 -20.07 -2.65
CA GLY A 78 0.19 -20.30 -3.96
C GLY A 78 -1.29 -19.89 -4.09
N LYS A 79 -1.91 -19.42 -3.00
CA LYS A 79 -3.35 -19.16 -2.97
C LYS A 79 -3.65 -17.67 -3.12
N PRO A 80 -4.38 -17.25 -4.19
CA PRO A 80 -4.80 -15.86 -4.35
C PRO A 80 -5.93 -15.51 -3.36
N THR A 81 -5.77 -14.37 -2.71
CA THR A 81 -6.77 -13.82 -1.77
C THR A 81 -7.02 -12.36 -2.12
N PHE A 82 -8.31 -11.98 -2.15
CA PHE A 82 -8.74 -10.62 -2.46
C PHE A 82 -9.31 -9.95 -1.21
N TYR A 83 -8.79 -8.78 -0.90
CA TYR A 83 -9.27 -7.94 0.19
C TYR A 83 -9.91 -6.67 -0.38
N GLU A 84 -11.14 -6.33 0.04
CA GLU A 84 -11.77 -5.06 -0.33
C GLU A 84 -10.98 -3.89 0.26
N ASN A 85 -10.56 -2.95 -0.59
CA ASN A 85 -9.72 -1.82 -0.21
C ASN A 85 -10.50 -0.51 -0.22
N THR A 86 -11.30 -0.28 0.79
CA THR A 86 -12.12 0.93 0.92
C THR A 86 -11.31 2.19 1.21
N LEU A 87 -10.08 2.04 1.70
CA LEU A 87 -9.17 3.16 1.96
C LEU A 87 -8.38 3.62 0.73
N GLY A 88 -8.29 2.78 -0.31
CA GLY A 88 -7.51 3.09 -1.50
C GLY A 88 -6.00 3.15 -1.28
N VAL A 89 -5.49 2.50 -0.24
CA VAL A 89 -4.07 2.53 0.17
C VAL A 89 -3.46 1.14 0.04
N LEU A 90 -2.23 1.07 -0.43
CA LEU A 90 -1.39 -0.11 -0.39
C LEU A 90 0.06 0.32 -0.23
N THR A 91 0.82 -0.40 0.58
CA THR A 91 2.28 -0.22 0.75
C THR A 91 2.99 -1.55 0.46
N ASN A 92 3.85 -2.00 1.33
CA ASN A 92 4.57 -3.26 1.22
C ASN A 92 4.15 -4.20 2.36
N SER A 93 5.00 -5.20 2.68
CA SER A 93 4.77 -6.09 3.82
C SER A 93 4.61 -5.33 5.15
N PRO A 94 3.85 -5.89 6.11
CA PRO A 94 3.09 -7.14 6.10
C PRO A 94 1.87 -7.15 5.15
N GLY A 95 1.04 -8.20 5.21
CA GLY A 95 -0.17 -8.32 4.40
C GLY A 95 -1.21 -7.23 4.67
N PHE A 96 -2.11 -7.01 3.71
CA PHE A 96 -3.10 -5.94 3.76
C PHE A 96 -4.00 -6.01 4.99
N GLU A 97 -4.47 -7.20 5.35
CA GLU A 97 -5.33 -7.41 6.53
C GLU A 97 -4.62 -7.01 7.83
N TRP A 98 -3.32 -7.29 7.92
CA TRP A 98 -2.51 -6.84 9.05
C TRP A 98 -2.46 -5.31 9.13
N HIS A 99 -2.26 -4.63 8.01
CA HIS A 99 -2.24 -3.16 7.97
C HIS A 99 -3.59 -2.57 8.43
N ILE A 100 -4.70 -3.16 7.99
CA ILE A 100 -6.05 -2.74 8.44
C ILE A 100 -6.19 -2.95 9.95
N THR A 101 -5.75 -4.10 10.48
CA THR A 101 -5.77 -4.37 11.92
C THR A 101 -4.89 -3.39 12.69
N ASN A 102 -3.71 -3.06 12.17
CA ASN A 102 -2.77 -2.12 12.80
C ASN A 102 -3.35 -0.70 12.92
N LEU A 103 -4.27 -0.28 12.05
CA LEU A 103 -4.92 1.03 12.16
C LEU A 103 -5.66 1.22 13.49
N ASN A 104 -6.08 0.14 14.17
CA ASN A 104 -6.71 0.23 15.49
C ASN A 104 -5.79 0.82 16.56
N ASN A 105 -4.46 0.73 16.40
CA ASN A 105 -3.51 1.38 17.29
C ASN A 105 -3.53 2.92 17.18
N TYR A 106 -4.17 3.44 16.14
CA TYR A 106 -4.22 4.87 15.80
C TYR A 106 -5.64 5.43 15.86
N VAL A 107 -6.54 4.77 16.58
CA VAL A 107 -7.96 5.16 16.74
C VAL A 107 -8.12 6.57 17.35
N ASN A 108 -7.10 7.06 18.04
CA ASN A 108 -7.06 8.41 18.62
C ASN A 108 -6.76 9.51 17.59
N LEU A 109 -6.28 9.16 16.41
CA LEU A 109 -5.95 10.16 15.37
C LEU A 109 -7.22 10.64 14.68
N ALA A 110 -7.28 11.94 14.46
CA ALA A 110 -8.36 12.61 13.73
C ALA A 110 -7.87 13.85 12.98
N ALA A 111 -8.57 14.25 11.94
CA ALA A 111 -8.28 15.53 11.28
C ALA A 111 -8.65 16.71 12.18
N GLY A 112 -7.87 17.78 12.13
CA GLY A 112 -8.16 19.04 12.79
C GLY A 112 -7.64 19.17 14.23
N PRO A 113 -8.20 20.11 15.01
CA PRO A 113 -7.80 20.34 16.39
C PRO A 113 -8.41 19.29 17.34
N ILE A 114 -7.75 19.06 18.46
CA ILE A 114 -8.30 18.32 19.61
C ILE A 114 -8.85 19.27 20.65
N LYS A 115 -9.83 18.79 21.43
CA LYS A 115 -10.40 19.58 22.52
C LYS A 115 -9.43 19.64 23.70
N GLU A 116 -9.48 20.77 24.38
CA GLU A 116 -8.80 20.95 25.67
C GLU A 116 -9.33 19.92 26.68
N HIS A 117 -8.48 19.47 27.57
CA HIS A 117 -8.87 18.60 28.67
C HIS A 117 -7.95 18.78 29.88
N LYS A 118 -8.45 18.40 31.05
CA LYS A 118 -7.71 18.48 32.31
C LYS A 118 -6.94 17.18 32.61
N VAL A 119 -5.73 17.37 33.12
CA VAL A 119 -4.96 16.35 33.78
C VAL A 119 -4.68 16.82 35.20
N GLY A 120 -5.40 16.29 36.18
CA GLY A 120 -5.44 16.87 37.52
C GLY A 120 -6.01 18.29 37.46
N GLU A 121 -5.30 19.27 38.00
CA GLU A 121 -5.67 20.70 37.94
C GLU A 121 -5.12 21.44 36.71
N LEU A 122 -4.26 20.80 35.93
CA LEU A 122 -3.66 21.41 34.74
C LEU A 122 -4.58 21.29 33.53
N MET A 123 -4.91 22.43 32.91
CA MET A 123 -5.60 22.47 31.62
C MET A 123 -4.58 22.28 30.49
N LEU A 124 -4.77 21.26 29.67
CA LEU A 124 -3.98 21.02 28.47
C LEU A 124 -4.69 21.61 27.24
N THR A 125 -3.95 22.40 26.49
CA THR A 125 -4.41 23.06 25.25
C THR A 125 -3.55 22.60 24.08
N ALA A 126 -4.17 22.27 22.96
CA ALA A 126 -3.49 21.79 21.77
C ALA A 126 -2.67 22.91 21.09
N PHE A 127 -1.53 22.54 20.51
CA PHE A 127 -0.75 23.41 19.66
C PHE A 127 -1.17 23.26 18.19
N GLY A 128 -1.92 24.25 17.67
CA GLY A 128 -2.26 24.36 16.25
C GLY A 128 -3.35 23.43 15.74
N GLY A 129 -3.77 23.65 14.50
CA GLY A 129 -4.91 23.00 13.87
C GLY A 129 -4.71 21.52 13.48
N GLY A 130 -3.47 21.02 13.45
CA GLY A 130 -3.14 19.63 13.13
C GLY A 130 -2.97 18.70 14.34
N ALA A 131 -3.31 19.18 15.54
CA ALA A 131 -3.07 18.46 16.79
C ALA A 131 -3.76 17.08 16.86
N GLY A 132 -4.85 16.89 16.13
CA GLY A 132 -5.54 15.60 16.05
C GLY A 132 -4.72 14.48 15.39
N LEU A 133 -3.66 14.83 14.65
CA LEU A 133 -2.71 13.86 14.08
C LEU A 133 -1.42 13.72 14.91
N HIS A 134 -1.39 14.26 16.12
CA HIS A 134 -0.24 14.09 16.99
C HIS A 134 -0.03 12.61 17.36
N GLY A 135 1.17 12.09 17.09
CA GLY A 135 1.49 10.68 17.24
C GLY A 135 1.34 9.84 15.96
N ILE A 136 0.99 10.46 14.82
CA ILE A 136 1.07 9.78 13.52
C ILE A 136 2.52 9.33 13.28
N PRO A 137 2.77 8.07 12.86
CA PRO A 137 4.14 7.56 12.72
C PRO A 137 4.87 8.25 11.56
N GLY A 138 6.09 8.72 11.81
CA GLY A 138 6.88 9.51 10.85
C GLY A 138 7.96 8.73 10.11
N ASP A 139 8.26 7.48 10.51
CA ASP A 139 9.30 6.68 9.87
C ASP A 139 8.89 6.16 8.48
N MET A 140 9.88 5.59 7.75
CA MET A 140 9.72 5.18 6.36
C MET A 140 9.33 3.71 6.18
N THR A 141 9.03 3.00 7.28
CA THR A 141 8.61 1.60 7.18
C THR A 141 7.24 1.46 6.49
N PRO A 142 6.95 0.33 5.85
CA PRO A 142 5.65 0.11 5.21
C PRO A 142 4.45 0.31 6.15
N PRO A 143 4.46 -0.20 7.41
CA PRO A 143 3.38 0.05 8.36
C PRO A 143 3.14 1.54 8.64
N SER A 144 4.18 2.30 8.86
CA SER A 144 4.09 3.74 9.15
C SER A 144 3.62 4.53 7.93
N ARG A 145 4.10 4.18 6.74
CA ARG A 145 3.62 4.77 5.48
C ARG A 145 2.14 4.44 5.22
N PHE A 146 1.71 3.21 5.54
CA PHE A 146 0.30 2.82 5.41
C PHE A 146 -0.60 3.68 6.28
N VAL A 147 -0.25 3.87 7.55
CA VAL A 147 -1.00 4.72 8.49
C VAL A 147 -1.11 6.15 7.96
N ARG A 148 0.02 6.78 7.58
CA ARG A 148 -0.01 8.14 7.03
C ARG A 148 -0.89 8.24 5.78
N ALA A 149 -0.72 7.30 4.83
CA ALA A 149 -1.48 7.29 3.60
C ALA A 149 -3.00 7.13 3.86
N ALA A 150 -3.38 6.26 4.79
CA ALA A 150 -4.78 6.05 5.16
C ALA A 150 -5.41 7.35 5.72
N PHE A 151 -4.75 8.01 6.66
CA PHE A 151 -5.28 9.26 7.23
C PHE A 151 -5.26 10.41 6.21
N PHE A 152 -4.20 10.59 5.43
CA PHE A 152 -4.14 11.66 4.43
C PHE A 152 -5.16 11.46 3.30
N GLN A 153 -5.35 10.23 2.85
CA GLN A 153 -6.35 9.90 1.84
C GLN A 153 -7.78 10.11 2.37
N ALA A 154 -8.06 9.64 3.58
CA ALA A 154 -9.39 9.73 4.18
C ALA A 154 -9.80 11.16 4.54
N THR A 155 -8.83 12.04 4.82
CA THR A 155 -9.08 13.45 5.17
C THR A 155 -8.97 14.40 3.98
N ALA A 156 -8.52 13.92 2.82
CA ALA A 156 -8.37 14.74 1.62
C ALA A 156 -9.75 15.24 1.13
N PRO A 157 -9.93 16.55 0.95
CA PRO A 157 -11.18 17.07 0.43
C PRO A 157 -11.33 16.71 -1.07
N ARG A 158 -12.57 16.58 -1.52
CA ARG A 158 -12.86 16.50 -2.95
C ARG A 158 -12.48 17.82 -3.64
N MET A 159 -11.65 17.74 -4.65
CA MET A 159 -11.23 18.92 -5.42
C MET A 159 -12.21 19.18 -6.57
N GLU A 160 -12.42 20.46 -6.89
CA GLU A 160 -13.36 20.91 -7.93
C GLU A 160 -12.87 20.67 -9.35
N THR A 161 -11.53 20.59 -9.54
CA THR A 161 -10.91 20.45 -10.87
C THR A 161 -9.81 19.38 -10.86
N ALA A 162 -9.54 18.81 -12.03
CA ALA A 162 -8.45 17.84 -12.22
C ALA A 162 -7.08 18.42 -11.79
N SER A 163 -6.80 19.69 -12.11
CA SER A 163 -5.54 20.34 -11.71
C SER A 163 -5.40 20.43 -10.19
N LYS A 164 -6.45 20.84 -9.48
CA LYS A 164 -6.44 20.89 -8.00
C LYS A 164 -6.28 19.47 -7.41
N THR A 165 -6.93 18.47 -8.02
CA THR A 165 -6.79 17.06 -7.60
C THR A 165 -5.35 16.57 -7.74
N VAL A 166 -4.68 16.87 -8.86
CA VAL A 166 -3.27 16.53 -9.08
C VAL A 166 -2.38 17.23 -8.05
N THR A 167 -2.59 18.52 -7.80
CA THR A 167 -1.83 19.27 -6.78
C THR A 167 -2.00 18.65 -5.39
N GLN A 168 -3.24 18.29 -5.02
CA GLN A 168 -3.51 17.64 -3.74
C GLN A 168 -2.85 16.26 -3.65
N ALA A 169 -2.84 15.49 -4.74
CA ALA A 169 -2.14 14.22 -4.79
C ALA A 169 -0.64 14.38 -4.53
N PHE A 170 0.00 15.40 -5.11
CA PHE A 170 1.41 15.71 -4.82
C PHE A 170 1.63 16.14 -3.36
N HIS A 171 0.74 16.92 -2.76
CA HIS A 171 0.84 17.25 -1.34
C HIS A 171 0.80 16.02 -0.44
N ILE A 172 0.01 14.99 -0.80
CA ILE A 172 0.00 13.71 -0.10
C ILE A 172 1.31 12.96 -0.37
N LEU A 173 1.71 12.81 -1.63
CA LEU A 173 2.88 12.03 -2.05
C LEU A 173 4.19 12.56 -1.45
N ASN A 174 4.37 13.87 -1.35
CA ASN A 174 5.57 14.48 -0.77
C ASN A 174 5.83 14.08 0.70
N ASN A 175 4.81 13.57 1.40
CA ASN A 175 5.00 13.01 2.75
C ASN A 175 5.64 11.61 2.74
N PHE A 176 5.90 11.06 1.56
CA PHE A 176 6.52 9.74 1.36
C PHE A 176 7.88 9.83 0.69
N ASP A 177 8.39 11.04 0.45
CA ASP A 177 9.74 11.24 -0.02
C ASP A 177 10.74 10.72 1.01
N ILE A 178 11.67 9.88 0.55
CA ILE A 178 12.68 9.26 1.41
C ILE A 178 14.01 9.95 1.13
N PRO A 179 14.55 10.74 2.09
CA PRO A 179 15.84 11.38 1.90
C PRO A 179 16.95 10.36 1.67
N THR A 180 17.88 10.68 0.78
CA THR A 180 19.06 9.85 0.52
C THR A 180 19.82 9.55 1.81
N GLY A 181 20.15 8.28 2.03
CA GLY A 181 20.88 7.81 3.21
C GLY A 181 20.00 7.32 4.36
N ILE A 182 18.67 7.53 4.31
CA ILE A 182 17.76 7.05 5.37
C ILE A 182 17.58 5.52 5.32
N GLN A 183 17.45 4.95 4.12
CA GLN A 183 17.25 3.50 3.97
C GLN A 183 18.57 2.72 4.00
N PHE A 184 19.64 3.30 3.44
CA PHE A 184 20.96 2.68 3.37
C PHE A 184 21.97 3.68 3.91
N ALA A 185 22.60 3.34 5.03
CA ALA A 185 23.64 4.16 5.61
C ALA A 185 24.86 4.24 4.66
N GLN A 186 25.58 5.36 4.73
CA GLN A 186 26.76 5.57 3.91
C GLN A 186 27.75 4.40 4.05
N GLY A 187 28.19 3.83 2.92
CA GLY A 187 29.12 2.69 2.88
C GLY A 187 28.47 1.31 2.99
N GLN A 188 27.15 1.23 3.16
CA GLN A 188 26.44 -0.05 3.06
C GLN A 188 26.16 -0.41 1.59
N PRO A 189 26.16 -1.71 1.24
CA PRO A 189 25.82 -2.14 -0.11
C PRO A 189 24.35 -1.79 -0.41
N VAL A 190 24.15 -1.19 -1.57
CA VAL A 190 22.80 -0.95 -2.12
C VAL A 190 22.40 -2.21 -2.87
N PRO A 191 21.14 -2.68 -2.78
CA PRO A 191 20.66 -3.83 -3.54
C PRO A 191 20.85 -3.66 -5.04
N ASP A 192 21.14 -4.75 -5.76
CA ASP A 192 21.30 -4.75 -7.22
C ASP A 192 20.05 -4.30 -7.99
N ILE A 193 18.89 -4.40 -7.36
CA ILE A 193 17.61 -3.86 -7.88
C ILE A 193 17.14 -2.76 -6.93
N PRO A 194 17.55 -1.51 -7.15
CA PRO A 194 17.14 -0.41 -6.31
C PRO A 194 15.64 -0.12 -6.46
N SER A 195 14.95 0.15 -5.37
CA SER A 195 13.59 0.67 -5.43
C SER A 195 13.60 2.11 -5.97
N ALA A 196 12.50 2.54 -6.61
CA ALA A 196 12.36 3.89 -7.17
C ALA A 196 12.58 5.00 -6.12
N THR A 197 12.34 4.70 -4.85
CA THR A 197 12.51 5.64 -3.72
C THR A 197 13.95 5.90 -3.30
N GLN A 198 14.93 5.24 -3.92
CA GLN A 198 16.36 5.44 -3.58
C GLN A 198 17.04 6.55 -4.39
N TRP A 199 16.37 7.05 -5.42
CA TRP A 199 16.95 7.93 -6.44
C TRP A 199 16.28 9.31 -6.53
N THR A 200 15.34 9.61 -5.65
CA THR A 200 14.70 10.92 -5.55
C THR A 200 15.34 11.79 -4.48
#